data_b485bed9715f15fba6e93ea61fa2d53d
#
_entry.id   b485bed9715f15fba6e93ea61fa2d53d
#
_cell.length_a   1.000
_cell.length_b   1.000
_cell.length_c   1.000
_cell.angle_alpha   90.00
_cell.angle_beta   90.00
_cell.angle_gamma   90.00
#
_symmetry.space_group_name_H-M   'P 1'
#
loop_
_entity.id
_entity.type
_entity.pdbx_description
1 polymer ?
#
loop_
_entity_poly.entity_id
_entity_poly.type
_entity_poly.pdbx_seq_one_letter_code
_entity_poly.pdbx_strand_id
1 'polypeptide(L)'
;MGWLNRIFIFLVFTSIVSSQENLESLLDPVTENYSVTSTFMSTRIINGHSIEMFAPGALDVRISHRFGALNTGFYELFGLDQATIRIGLEYGLSNNIMLGLGRSSYRKNYDGFFKYSILRQRKTQKMPISVVYFGSFSIQSIRKNQENYPFLGRVSYCNQLLIASKL
;
A
#
# COMPACT_ATOMS: atom_id res chain seq x y z
N MET A 1 -27.02 49.82 -19.30
CA MET A 1 -26.92 48.45 -18.70
C MET A 1 -25.54 47.81 -18.68
N GLY A 2 -24.46 48.49 -19.08
CA GLY A 2 -23.11 47.93 -19.17
C GLY A 2 -22.15 48.24 -17.98
N TRP A 3 -22.47 49.27 -17.21
CA TRP A 3 -21.51 49.73 -16.18
C TRP A 3 -21.68 49.04 -14.80
N LEU A 4 -22.93 48.75 -14.43
CA LEU A 4 -23.22 48.00 -13.21
C LEU A 4 -22.66 46.54 -13.28
N ASN A 5 -22.67 45.90 -14.45
CA ASN A 5 -22.12 44.55 -14.61
C ASN A 5 -20.57 44.51 -14.45
N ARG A 6 -19.90 45.59 -14.87
CA ARG A 6 -18.41 45.66 -14.70
C ARG A 6 -18.00 45.91 -13.25
N ILE A 7 -18.80 46.67 -12.49
CA ILE A 7 -18.56 46.90 -11.04
C ILE A 7 -18.84 45.61 -10.27
N PHE A 8 -19.87 44.85 -10.64
CA PHE A 8 -20.17 43.57 -9.98
C PHE A 8 -19.09 42.52 -10.21
N ILE A 9 -18.52 42.42 -11.41
CA ILE A 9 -17.42 41.51 -11.73
C ILE A 9 -16.15 41.92 -10.96
N PHE A 10 -15.90 43.23 -10.80
CA PHE A 10 -14.73 43.71 -10.04
C PHE A 10 -14.85 43.43 -8.54
N LEU A 11 -16.06 43.56 -7.97
CA LEU A 11 -16.34 43.26 -6.55
C LEU A 11 -16.27 41.75 -6.24
N VAL A 12 -16.66 40.87 -7.17
CA VAL A 12 -16.51 39.42 -7.02
C VAL A 12 -15.05 39.00 -7.07
N PHE A 13 -14.22 39.67 -7.89
CA PHE A 13 -12.78 39.38 -8.00
C PHE A 13 -11.99 39.81 -6.77
N THR A 14 -12.38 40.91 -6.10
CA THR A 14 -11.69 41.37 -4.87
C THR A 14 -12.01 40.49 -3.67
N SER A 15 -13.19 39.87 -3.59
CA SER A 15 -13.54 38.94 -2.51
C SER A 15 -12.81 37.60 -2.61
N ILE A 16 -12.35 37.19 -3.80
CA ILE A 16 -11.56 35.97 -3.97
C ILE A 16 -10.12 36.16 -3.45
N VAL A 17 -9.54 37.37 -3.59
CA VAL A 17 -8.17 37.68 -3.15
C VAL A 17 -8.06 37.72 -1.62
N SER A 18 -9.09 38.20 -0.90
CA SER A 18 -9.12 38.23 0.57
C SER A 18 -9.23 36.86 1.23
N SER A 19 -9.64 35.82 0.48
CA SER A 19 -9.74 34.45 1.00
C SER A 19 -8.38 33.72 1.08
N GLN A 20 -7.35 34.23 0.40
CA GLN A 20 -6.03 33.57 0.40
C GLN A 20 -5.17 33.93 1.61
N GLU A 21 -5.32 35.11 2.17
CA GLU A 21 -4.56 35.52 3.39
C GLU A 21 -4.96 34.73 4.65
N ASN A 22 -6.21 34.26 4.72
CA ASN A 22 -6.67 33.43 5.84
C ASN A 22 -6.25 31.96 5.75
N LEU A 23 -5.83 31.47 4.58
CA LEU A 23 -5.42 30.07 4.41
C LEU A 23 -4.03 29.83 4.98
N GLU A 24 -3.16 30.82 4.91
CA GLU A 24 -1.78 30.75 5.44
C GLU A 24 -1.74 30.75 6.98
N SER A 25 -2.72 31.40 7.63
CA SER A 25 -2.87 31.35 9.08
C SER A 25 -3.44 30.04 9.63
N LEU A 26 -4.04 29.20 8.76
CA LEU A 26 -4.52 27.86 9.09
C LEU A 26 -3.42 26.79 8.90
N LEU A 27 -2.29 27.17 8.32
CA LEU A 27 -1.10 26.32 8.34
C LEU A 27 -0.50 26.47 9.74
N ASP A 28 -0.81 25.53 10.62
CA ASP A 28 -0.13 25.41 11.89
C ASP A 28 1.38 25.58 11.69
N PRO A 29 2.07 26.37 12.54
CA PRO A 29 3.52 26.46 12.47
C PRO A 29 4.05 25.04 12.52
N VAL A 30 4.72 24.65 11.43
CA VAL A 30 5.34 23.36 11.26
C VAL A 30 6.21 23.06 12.48
N THR A 31 5.63 22.44 13.50
CA THR A 31 6.40 21.94 14.63
C THR A 31 7.35 20.89 14.06
N GLU A 32 8.65 21.09 14.22
CA GLU A 32 9.75 20.31 13.62
C GLU A 32 9.75 18.80 13.99
N ASN A 33 8.66 18.28 14.49
CA ASN A 33 8.53 16.92 15.02
C ASN A 33 7.95 15.93 13.99
N TYR A 34 8.26 16.13 12.69
CA TYR A 34 7.76 15.21 11.68
C TYR A 34 8.48 13.86 11.70
N SER A 35 7.71 12.85 12.02
CA SER A 35 7.96 11.50 11.50
C SER A 35 8.01 11.57 9.98
N VAL A 36 9.01 10.95 9.35
CA VAL A 36 9.08 10.83 7.89
C VAL A 36 7.79 10.17 7.42
N THR A 37 6.98 10.89 6.65
CA THR A 37 5.61 10.48 6.33
C THR A 37 5.54 9.34 5.34
N SER A 38 6.50 9.18 4.44
CA SER A 38 6.62 8.01 3.58
C SER A 38 8.00 7.94 2.92
N THR A 39 8.60 6.77 2.92
CA THR A 39 9.80 6.45 2.15
C THR A 39 9.43 5.89 0.78
N PHE A 40 8.31 5.18 0.70
CA PHE A 40 7.74 4.60 -0.52
C PHE A 40 6.29 5.06 -0.71
N MET A 41 5.84 5.14 -1.95
CA MET A 41 4.46 5.53 -2.27
C MET A 41 3.43 4.40 -2.07
N SER A 42 3.88 3.17 -1.82
CA SER A 42 3.02 2.00 -1.71
C SER A 42 3.49 1.05 -0.62
N THR A 43 2.55 0.30 -0.05
CA THR A 43 2.82 -0.79 0.90
C THR A 43 3.53 -1.98 0.25
N ARG A 44 3.63 -1.99 -1.10
CA ARG A 44 4.30 -3.04 -1.87
C ARG A 44 5.22 -2.44 -2.93
N ILE A 45 6.32 -3.13 -3.18
CA ILE A 45 7.27 -2.87 -4.28
C ILE A 45 7.24 -4.11 -5.18
N ILE A 46 6.56 -4.01 -6.34
CA ILE A 46 6.34 -5.12 -7.27
C ILE A 46 5.73 -6.34 -6.55
N ASN A 47 6.53 -7.32 -6.18
CA ASN A 47 6.12 -8.56 -5.50
C ASN A 47 6.43 -8.57 -3.99
N GLY A 48 7.32 -7.70 -3.54
CA GLY A 48 7.73 -7.57 -2.15
C GLY A 48 6.89 -6.56 -1.37
N HIS A 49 7.02 -6.56 -0.06
CA HIS A 49 6.46 -5.53 0.81
C HIS A 49 7.47 -4.41 1.05
N SER A 50 6.99 -3.17 1.11
CA SER A 50 7.75 -2.01 1.59
C SER A 50 7.60 -1.86 3.10
N ILE A 51 8.25 -0.88 3.69
CA ILE A 51 8.07 -0.52 5.10
C ILE A 51 6.75 0.22 5.37
N GLU A 52 6.05 0.66 4.31
CA GLU A 52 4.82 1.45 4.45
C GLU A 52 3.65 0.61 4.96
N MET A 53 2.78 1.26 5.71
CA MET A 53 1.61 0.66 6.35
C MET A 53 0.38 1.53 6.08
N PHE A 54 -0.80 0.93 6.09
CA PHE A 54 -2.05 1.69 6.07
C PHE A 54 -2.32 2.36 7.40
N ALA A 55 -3.05 3.48 7.35
CA ALA A 55 -3.55 4.15 8.54
C ALA A 55 -4.48 3.23 9.34
N PRO A 56 -4.59 3.42 10.67
CA PRO A 56 -5.52 2.66 11.49
C PRO A 56 -6.95 2.77 10.96
N GLY A 57 -7.64 1.62 10.87
CA GLY A 57 -9.00 1.53 10.35
C GLY A 57 -9.11 1.54 8.82
N ALA A 58 -8.02 1.76 8.08
CA ALA A 58 -8.04 1.71 6.62
C ALA A 58 -8.05 0.25 6.13
N LEU A 59 -8.99 -0.06 5.23
CA LEU A 59 -9.10 -1.34 4.54
C LEU A 59 -8.79 -1.14 3.06
N ASP A 60 -7.84 -1.92 2.53
CA ASP A 60 -7.51 -1.97 1.12
C ASP A 60 -7.95 -3.32 0.52
N VAL A 61 -8.69 -3.25 -0.58
CA VAL A 61 -9.09 -4.42 -1.37
C VAL A 61 -8.24 -4.46 -2.61
N ARG A 62 -7.38 -5.46 -2.74
CA ARG A 62 -6.39 -5.54 -3.81
C ARG A 62 -6.67 -6.70 -4.75
N ILE A 63 -6.83 -6.38 -6.03
CA ILE A 63 -6.91 -7.37 -7.11
C ILE A 63 -5.59 -7.29 -7.87
N SER A 64 -4.81 -8.37 -7.81
CA SER A 64 -3.53 -8.48 -8.51
C SER A 64 -3.66 -9.44 -9.68
N HIS A 65 -3.29 -8.99 -10.86
CA HIS A 65 -3.29 -9.77 -12.10
C HIS A 65 -1.85 -10.10 -12.49
N ARG A 66 -1.59 -11.34 -12.86
CA ARG A 66 -0.31 -11.77 -13.44
C ARG A 66 -0.59 -12.49 -14.75
N PHE A 67 0.00 -12.00 -15.80
CA PHE A 67 -0.05 -12.61 -17.12
C PHE A 67 0.98 -13.72 -17.26
N GLY A 68 0.77 -14.62 -18.20
CA GLY A 68 1.74 -15.63 -18.60
C GLY A 68 2.94 -15.04 -19.33
N ALA A 69 3.75 -15.89 -19.94
CA ALA A 69 4.95 -15.47 -20.66
C ALA A 69 4.59 -14.77 -21.98
N LEU A 70 5.24 -13.64 -22.26
CA LEU A 70 5.01 -12.87 -23.49
C LEU A 70 5.46 -13.60 -24.76
N ASN A 71 6.37 -14.58 -24.63
CA ASN A 71 6.91 -15.35 -25.75
C ASN A 71 5.96 -16.42 -26.29
N THR A 72 4.78 -16.60 -25.72
CA THR A 72 3.75 -17.54 -26.22
C THR A 72 3.08 -17.07 -27.51
N GLY A 73 3.34 -15.81 -27.90
CA GLY A 73 2.88 -15.25 -29.17
C GLY A 73 1.40 -14.87 -29.20
N PHE A 74 0.94 -14.58 -30.42
CA PHE A 74 -0.43 -14.07 -30.64
C PHE A 74 -1.52 -15.10 -30.32
N TYR A 75 -1.22 -16.39 -30.45
CA TYR A 75 -2.19 -17.47 -30.20
C TYR A 75 -2.71 -17.48 -28.75
N GLU A 76 -1.85 -17.22 -27.78
CA GLU A 76 -2.20 -17.10 -26.36
C GLU A 76 -2.29 -15.63 -25.91
N LEU A 77 -2.54 -14.71 -26.87
CA LEU A 77 -2.59 -13.27 -26.63
C LEU A 77 -1.45 -12.78 -25.71
N PHE A 78 -0.22 -13.19 -26.03
CA PHE A 78 0.98 -12.80 -25.27
C PHE A 78 0.90 -13.12 -23.77
N GLY A 79 0.32 -14.29 -23.45
CA GLY A 79 0.20 -14.80 -22.09
C GLY A 79 -1.07 -14.36 -21.33
N LEU A 80 -2.03 -13.74 -22.01
CA LEU A 80 -3.29 -13.34 -21.39
C LEU A 80 -4.12 -14.56 -20.95
N ASP A 81 -4.15 -15.62 -21.76
CA ASP A 81 -4.93 -16.84 -21.51
C ASP A 81 -4.44 -17.61 -20.27
N GLN A 82 -3.17 -17.40 -19.88
CA GLN A 82 -2.57 -18.01 -18.69
C GLN A 82 -2.60 -17.07 -17.47
N ALA A 83 -3.44 -16.04 -17.48
CA ALA A 83 -3.48 -15.07 -16.41
C ALA A 83 -3.93 -15.70 -15.09
N THR A 84 -3.27 -15.29 -14.02
CA THR A 84 -3.64 -15.64 -12.65
C THR A 84 -4.07 -14.41 -11.86
N ILE A 85 -5.08 -14.57 -11.02
CA ILE A 85 -5.64 -13.51 -10.19
C ILE A 85 -5.36 -13.82 -8.73
N ARG A 86 -4.98 -12.78 -7.95
CA ARG A 86 -4.97 -12.82 -6.51
C ARG A 86 -5.88 -11.70 -5.98
N ILE A 87 -6.84 -12.09 -5.14
CA ILE A 87 -7.67 -11.16 -4.37
C ILE A 87 -7.11 -11.11 -2.96
N GLY A 88 -6.85 -9.93 -2.44
CA GLY A 88 -6.34 -9.70 -1.10
C GLY A 88 -7.09 -8.60 -0.38
N LEU A 89 -7.16 -8.73 0.94
CA LEU A 89 -7.65 -7.73 1.88
C LEU A 89 -6.48 -7.35 2.78
N GLU A 90 -6.22 -6.05 2.92
CA GLU A 90 -5.15 -5.52 3.75
C GLU A 90 -5.75 -4.48 4.71
N TYR A 91 -5.47 -4.60 6.00
CA TYR A 91 -6.08 -3.77 7.03
C TYR A 91 -5.04 -3.19 7.99
N GLY A 92 -5.12 -1.87 8.19
CA GLY A 92 -4.35 -1.16 9.21
C GLY A 92 -5.03 -1.30 10.57
N LEU A 93 -4.48 -2.16 11.44
CA LEU A 93 -5.04 -2.37 12.78
C LEU A 93 -4.68 -1.23 13.74
N SER A 94 -3.46 -0.73 13.64
CA SER A 94 -2.95 0.40 14.42
C SER A 94 -1.85 1.13 13.64
N ASN A 95 -1.34 2.23 14.20
CA ASN A 95 -0.20 2.94 13.59
C ASN A 95 1.03 2.05 13.34
N ASN A 96 1.18 0.95 14.09
CA ASN A 96 2.35 0.09 14.02
C ASN A 96 2.05 -1.33 13.55
N ILE A 97 0.77 -1.68 13.33
CA ILE A 97 0.35 -3.04 12.99
C ILE A 97 -0.53 -3.04 11.75
N MET A 98 -0.20 -3.88 10.80
CA MET A 98 -0.97 -4.12 9.59
C MET A 98 -1.08 -5.62 9.33
N LEU A 99 -2.25 -6.06 8.94
CA LEU A 99 -2.57 -7.45 8.60
C LEU A 99 -3.02 -7.54 7.16
N GLY A 100 -2.84 -8.68 6.54
CA GLY A 100 -3.41 -8.95 5.24
C GLY A 100 -3.69 -10.42 5.02
N LEU A 101 -4.74 -10.69 4.27
CA LEU A 101 -5.15 -12.02 3.85
C LEU A 101 -5.39 -12.00 2.34
N GLY A 102 -5.15 -13.10 1.67
CA GLY A 102 -5.38 -13.20 0.25
C GLY A 102 -5.59 -14.62 -0.24
N ARG A 103 -6.15 -14.70 -1.45
CA ARG A 103 -6.31 -15.95 -2.18
C ARG A 103 -5.89 -15.76 -3.62
N SER A 104 -5.01 -16.64 -4.09
CA SER A 104 -4.58 -16.69 -5.48
C SER A 104 -5.27 -17.86 -6.22
N SER A 105 -5.62 -17.63 -7.51
CA SER A 105 -6.06 -18.70 -8.40
C SER A 105 -4.91 -19.68 -8.71
N TYR A 106 -3.67 -19.17 -8.72
CA TYR A 106 -2.48 -20.01 -8.92
C TYR A 106 -2.33 -21.01 -7.77
N ARG A 107 -2.40 -22.29 -8.08
CA ARG A 107 -2.34 -23.41 -7.12
C ARG A 107 -3.36 -23.32 -5.98
N LYS A 108 -4.46 -22.55 -6.17
CA LYS A 108 -5.49 -22.29 -5.14
C LYS A 108 -4.87 -21.94 -3.78
N ASN A 109 -3.90 -21.03 -3.82
CA ASN A 109 -3.10 -20.66 -2.65
C ASN A 109 -3.83 -19.62 -1.80
N TYR A 110 -3.88 -19.84 -0.49
CA TYR A 110 -4.28 -18.86 0.51
C TYR A 110 -3.02 -18.32 1.17
N ASP A 111 -2.94 -17.02 1.31
CA ASP A 111 -1.82 -16.35 1.96
C ASP A 111 -2.29 -15.35 3.00
N GLY A 112 -1.47 -15.13 4.00
CA GLY A 112 -1.67 -14.10 4.99
C GLY A 112 -0.35 -13.52 5.42
N PHE A 113 -0.38 -12.28 5.91
CA PHE A 113 0.79 -11.63 6.44
C PHE A 113 0.46 -10.71 7.62
N PHE A 114 1.51 -10.43 8.37
CA PHE A 114 1.55 -9.52 9.49
C PHE A 114 2.75 -8.60 9.32
N LYS A 115 2.55 -7.29 9.48
CA LYS A 115 3.60 -6.28 9.55
C LYS A 115 3.60 -5.61 10.91
N TYR A 116 4.78 -5.40 11.46
CA TYR A 116 4.98 -4.66 12.70
C TYR A 116 6.10 -3.64 12.55
N SER A 117 5.75 -2.36 12.72
CA SER A 117 6.73 -1.27 12.70
C SER A 117 7.46 -1.19 14.02
N ILE A 118 8.74 -1.58 14.02
CA ILE A 118 9.61 -1.57 15.21
C ILE A 118 10.16 -0.17 15.43
N LEU A 119 10.68 0.46 14.36
CA LEU A 119 11.26 1.80 14.39
C LEU A 119 10.76 2.62 13.21
N ARG A 120 10.49 3.90 13.44
CA ARG A 120 10.15 4.87 12.39
C ARG A 120 11.19 5.97 12.34
N GLN A 121 11.65 6.29 11.16
CA GLN A 121 12.58 7.39 10.92
C GLN A 121 11.95 8.72 11.35
N ARG A 122 12.72 9.51 12.10
CA ARG A 122 12.34 10.85 12.56
C ARG A 122 13.51 11.80 12.37
N LYS A 123 13.25 12.95 11.77
CA LYS A 123 14.29 13.98 11.57
C LYS A 123 14.83 14.53 12.88
N THR A 124 13.97 14.72 13.88
CA THR A 124 14.28 15.41 15.14
C THR A 124 14.97 14.52 16.19
N GLN A 125 14.78 13.22 16.17
CA GLN A 125 15.26 12.30 17.21
C GLN A 125 16.51 11.50 16.81
N LYS A 126 17.28 11.94 15.80
CA LYS A 126 18.47 11.22 15.29
C LYS A 126 18.20 9.74 14.97
N MET A 127 16.94 9.40 14.60
CA MET A 127 16.57 8.06 14.12
C MET A 127 16.68 8.04 12.60
N PRO A 128 17.80 7.56 12.04
CA PRO A 128 18.07 7.70 10.60
C PRO A 128 17.34 6.67 9.74
N ILE A 129 16.77 5.63 10.35
CA ILE A 129 16.19 4.49 9.64
C ILE A 129 14.80 4.13 10.16
N SER A 130 14.01 3.52 9.28
CA SER A 130 12.77 2.81 9.63
C SER A 130 13.00 1.31 9.56
N VAL A 131 12.46 0.56 10.52
CA VAL A 131 12.59 -0.90 10.61
C VAL A 131 11.21 -1.50 10.81
N VAL A 132 10.84 -2.44 9.93
CA VAL A 132 9.55 -3.15 9.98
C VAL A 132 9.80 -4.65 9.92
N TYR A 133 9.22 -5.38 10.85
CA TYR A 133 9.14 -6.83 10.77
C TYR A 133 7.97 -7.23 9.89
N PHE A 134 8.19 -8.18 9.00
CA PHE A 134 7.20 -8.77 8.13
C PHE A 134 7.22 -10.30 8.26
N GLY A 135 6.09 -10.86 8.67
CA GLY A 135 5.86 -12.29 8.70
C GLY A 135 4.75 -12.69 7.74
N SER A 136 4.92 -13.73 6.97
CA SER A 136 3.89 -14.25 6.08
C SER A 136 3.82 -15.77 6.11
N PHE A 137 2.63 -16.28 5.80
CA PHE A 137 2.38 -17.69 5.57
C PHE A 137 1.57 -17.90 4.30
N SER A 138 1.65 -19.08 3.74
CA SER A 138 0.91 -19.46 2.55
C SER A 138 0.56 -20.93 2.58
N ILE A 139 -0.67 -21.27 2.19
CA ILE A 139 -1.23 -22.62 2.26
C ILE A 139 -1.73 -23.01 0.88
N GLN A 140 -1.19 -24.08 0.30
CA GLN A 140 -1.67 -24.60 -0.96
C GLN A 140 -2.87 -25.54 -0.73
N SER A 141 -3.99 -25.21 -1.37
CA SER A 141 -5.27 -25.91 -1.20
C SER A 141 -5.61 -26.84 -2.38
N ILE A 142 -4.64 -27.19 -3.24
CA ILE A 142 -4.87 -28.15 -4.34
C ILE A 142 -5.16 -29.51 -3.74
N ARG A 143 -6.26 -30.13 -4.20
CA ARG A 143 -6.53 -31.54 -3.91
C ARG A 143 -5.54 -32.40 -4.72
N LYS A 144 -4.56 -32.99 -4.04
CA LYS A 144 -3.71 -34.02 -4.63
C LYS A 144 -4.37 -35.37 -4.34
N ASN A 145 -4.49 -36.22 -5.37
CA ASN A 145 -5.02 -37.58 -5.26
C ASN A 145 -4.13 -38.53 -4.43
N GLN A 146 -3.07 -38.06 -3.84
CA GLN A 146 -2.22 -38.82 -2.92
C GLN A 146 -2.76 -38.71 -1.49
N GLU A 147 -3.26 -39.81 -0.98
CA GLU A 147 -3.90 -39.97 0.33
C GLU A 147 -3.06 -39.55 1.55
N ASN A 148 -1.74 -39.36 1.39
CA ASN A 148 -0.80 -39.14 2.49
C ASN A 148 0.05 -37.86 2.37
N TYR A 149 -0.40 -36.80 1.71
CA TYR A 149 0.39 -35.55 1.71
C TYR A 149 0.13 -34.76 3.00
N PRO A 150 1.08 -34.67 3.93
CA PRO A 150 0.87 -34.07 5.22
C PRO A 150 0.51 -32.57 5.08
N PHE A 151 -0.36 -32.07 5.97
CA PHE A 151 -0.78 -30.67 5.98
C PHE A 151 0.41 -29.71 6.05
N LEU A 152 1.40 -30.03 6.87
CA LEU A 152 2.63 -29.22 7.02
C LEU A 152 3.42 -29.06 5.73
N GLY A 153 3.38 -30.04 4.82
CA GLY A 153 4.01 -29.92 3.50
C GLY A 153 3.32 -28.95 2.53
N ARG A 154 2.13 -28.44 2.89
CA ARG A 154 1.36 -27.45 2.11
C ARG A 154 1.53 -26.03 2.62
N VAL A 155 2.14 -25.85 3.78
CA VAL A 155 2.34 -24.57 4.44
C VAL A 155 3.76 -24.09 4.19
N SER A 156 3.86 -22.85 3.74
CA SER A 156 5.13 -22.14 3.63
C SER A 156 5.05 -20.88 4.49
N TYR A 157 6.14 -20.51 5.11
CA TYR A 157 6.23 -19.28 5.90
C TYR A 157 7.50 -18.50 5.52
N CYS A 158 7.47 -17.20 5.73
CA CYS A 158 8.60 -16.33 5.48
C CYS A 158 8.62 -15.22 6.54
N ASN A 159 9.81 -14.95 7.08
CA ASN A 159 10.06 -13.86 8.00
C ASN A 159 11.10 -12.93 7.39
N GLN A 160 10.87 -11.63 7.41
CA GLN A 160 11.75 -10.62 6.83
C GLN A 160 11.86 -9.42 7.77
N LEU A 161 13.03 -8.80 7.77
CA LEU A 161 13.27 -7.50 8.36
C LEU A 161 13.45 -6.49 7.24
N LEU A 162 12.54 -5.54 7.14
CA LEU A 162 12.55 -4.49 6.14
C LEU A 162 13.18 -3.25 6.76
N ILE A 163 14.25 -2.75 6.13
CA ILE A 163 14.98 -1.56 6.60
C ILE A 163 14.98 -0.56 5.46
N ALA A 164 14.65 0.70 5.77
CA ALA A 164 14.66 1.77 4.79
C ALA A 164 15.03 3.10 5.44
N SER A 165 15.59 4.00 4.63
CA SER A 165 15.89 5.38 4.99
C SER A 165 15.50 6.28 3.85
N LYS A 166 14.88 7.41 4.18
CA LYS A 166 14.64 8.52 3.25
C LYS A 166 15.77 9.53 3.46
N LEU A 167 16.53 9.77 2.41
CA LEU A 167 17.61 10.75 2.35
C LEU A 167 17.07 12.16 2.12
#